data_961c401e0342ebb72d385bf2a82b1318
#
_entry.id   961c401e0342ebb72d385bf2a82b1318
#
_cell.length_a   1.000
_cell.length_b   1.000
_cell.length_c   1.000
_cell.angle_alpha   90.00
_cell.angle_beta   90.00
_cell.angle_gamma   90.00
#
_symmetry.space_group_name_H-M   'P 1'
#
loop_
_entity.id
_entity.type
_entity.pdbx_description
1 polymer ?
#
loop_
_entity_poly.entity_id
_entity_poly.type
_entity_poly.pdbx_seq_one_letter_code
_entity_poly.pdbx_strand_id
1 'polypeptide(L)'
;MMRKIIFILVVCLVALSSCQWDGKSGNTADVDVRVARYDRLQYEYVTMNSFSALQKMNTDYPQVTKLLIEDVLAIGEVDDMKINDRMLEYYSDSTLLTLMHDAEEKFKDLGWVEEKLTKGFKRLKKEVPALFVPHFYAQIAALNQSVVVGDSILGFSLHYS
;
A
#
# COMPACT_ATOMS: atom_id res chain seq x y z
N MET A 1 -26.23 43.54 47.15
CA MET A 1 -26.67 42.87 45.88
C MET A 1 -25.58 42.91 44.78
N MET A 2 -24.90 44.02 44.55
CA MET A 2 -23.86 44.15 43.47
C MET A 2 -22.73 43.13 43.56
N ARG A 3 -22.19 42.81 44.74
CA ARG A 3 -21.06 41.82 44.89
C ARG A 3 -21.43 40.41 44.42
N LYS A 4 -22.71 39.98 44.58
CA LYS A 4 -23.17 38.66 44.08
C LYS A 4 -23.32 38.64 42.56
N ILE A 5 -23.73 39.75 41.97
CA ILE A 5 -23.90 39.87 40.52
C ILE A 5 -22.52 39.85 39.83
N ILE A 6 -21.52 40.57 40.39
CA ILE A 6 -20.15 40.57 39.86
C ILE A 6 -19.54 39.18 39.94
N PHE A 7 -19.79 38.41 41.02
CA PHE A 7 -19.28 37.05 41.16
C PHE A 7 -19.86 36.07 40.11
N ILE A 8 -21.14 36.20 39.82
CA ILE A 8 -21.85 35.42 38.78
C ILE A 8 -21.30 35.78 37.41
N LEU A 9 -21.07 37.05 37.13
CA LEU A 9 -20.56 37.55 35.86
C LEU A 9 -19.11 37.04 35.59
N VAL A 10 -18.24 37.00 36.60
CA VAL A 10 -16.90 36.48 36.53
C VAL A 10 -16.89 34.96 36.31
N VAL A 11 -17.79 34.22 36.99
CA VAL A 11 -17.88 32.77 36.80
C VAL A 11 -18.41 32.44 35.40
N CYS A 12 -19.33 33.20 34.81
CA CYS A 12 -19.77 33.02 33.43
C CYS A 12 -18.68 33.35 32.41
N LEU A 13 -17.83 34.32 32.64
CA LEU A 13 -16.68 34.66 31.75
C LEU A 13 -15.61 33.56 31.72
N VAL A 14 -15.38 32.87 32.85
CA VAL A 14 -14.41 31.75 32.93
C VAL A 14 -14.94 30.48 32.26
N ALA A 15 -16.29 30.31 32.21
CA ALA A 15 -16.89 29.14 31.54
C ALA A 15 -16.88 29.21 30.00
N LEU A 16 -16.67 30.39 29.42
CA LEU A 16 -16.61 30.58 27.96
C LEU A 16 -15.22 30.37 27.35
N SER A 17 -14.18 30.21 28.18
CA SER A 17 -12.79 29.99 27.70
C SER A 17 -12.39 28.51 27.63
N SER A 18 -13.31 27.55 27.84
CA SER A 18 -13.02 26.11 27.89
C SER A 18 -13.50 25.36 26.66
N CYS A 19 -13.25 25.88 25.48
CA CYS A 19 -13.30 25.10 24.25
C CYS A 19 -12.22 25.59 23.28
N GLN A 20 -10.95 25.52 23.69
CA GLN A 20 -9.89 25.33 22.72
C GLN A 20 -9.77 23.82 22.50
N TRP A 21 -10.55 23.32 21.56
CA TRP A 21 -10.18 22.14 20.81
C TRP A 21 -8.91 22.50 20.05
N ASP A 22 -7.75 22.29 20.67
CA ASP A 22 -6.49 22.16 19.96
C ASP A 22 -6.61 20.92 19.07
N GLY A 23 -7.30 21.07 17.95
CA GLY A 23 -7.08 20.25 16.79
C GLY A 23 -5.62 20.42 16.41
N LYS A 24 -4.72 19.59 16.99
CA LYS A 24 -3.44 19.34 16.37
C LYS A 24 -3.76 18.94 14.94
N SER A 25 -3.66 19.92 14.04
CA SER A 25 -3.61 19.72 12.61
C SER A 25 -2.40 18.81 12.39
N GLY A 26 -2.62 17.50 12.46
CA GLY A 26 -1.64 16.54 12.01
C GLY A 26 -1.27 16.99 10.60
N ASN A 27 -0.01 17.21 10.37
CA ASN A 27 0.52 17.76 9.14
C ASN A 27 0.08 16.86 7.96
N THR A 28 -1.11 17.13 7.42
CA THR A 28 -1.69 16.38 6.29
C THR A 28 -0.98 16.72 4.97
N ALA A 29 -0.05 17.69 5.02
CA ALA A 29 0.71 18.12 3.85
C ALA A 29 1.74 17.07 3.38
N ASP A 30 2.04 16.06 4.21
CA ASP A 30 3.17 15.14 3.97
C ASP A 30 2.75 13.73 3.50
N VAL A 31 1.50 13.52 3.10
CA VAL A 31 1.08 12.26 2.51
C VAL A 31 1.26 12.32 1.00
N ASP A 32 2.27 11.63 0.48
CA ASP A 32 2.47 11.38 -0.95
C ASP A 32 2.63 9.87 -1.13
N VAL A 33 1.60 9.23 -1.69
CA VAL A 33 1.60 7.78 -1.91
C VAL A 33 2.26 7.48 -3.24
N ARG A 34 3.25 6.59 -3.21
CA ARG A 34 3.87 6.01 -4.39
C ARG A 34 3.62 4.52 -4.43
N VAL A 35 3.46 4.00 -5.63
CA VAL A 35 3.25 2.57 -5.88
C VAL A 35 4.51 1.97 -6.47
N ALA A 36 5.14 1.07 -5.72
CA ALA A 36 6.29 0.32 -6.23
C ALA A 36 5.84 -0.65 -7.33
N ARG A 37 6.52 -0.62 -8.45
CA ARG A 37 6.22 -1.44 -9.64
C ARG A 37 6.89 -2.82 -9.54
N TYR A 38 6.51 -3.59 -8.51
CA TYR A 38 6.99 -4.95 -8.34
C TYR A 38 6.50 -5.88 -9.48
N ASP A 39 5.33 -5.60 -10.03
CA ASP A 39 4.75 -6.26 -11.21
C ASP A 39 5.72 -6.28 -12.41
N ARG A 40 6.48 -5.21 -12.63
CA ARG A 40 7.47 -5.13 -13.70
C ARG A 40 8.66 -6.04 -13.48
N LEU A 41 9.13 -6.14 -12.23
CA LEU A 41 10.20 -7.07 -11.89
C LEU A 41 9.75 -8.52 -12.08
N GLN A 42 8.50 -8.84 -11.70
CA GLN A 42 7.90 -10.14 -11.98
C GLN A 42 7.86 -10.43 -13.48
N TYR A 43 7.36 -9.46 -14.27
CA TYR A 43 7.30 -9.60 -15.73
C TYR A 43 8.68 -9.84 -16.35
N GLU A 44 9.67 -9.02 -16.01
CA GLU A 44 11.05 -9.17 -16.53
C GLU A 44 11.66 -10.53 -16.13
N TYR A 45 11.45 -10.97 -14.89
CA TYR A 45 11.97 -12.25 -14.43
C TYR A 45 11.30 -13.40 -15.16
N VAL A 46 9.99 -13.44 -15.21
CA VAL A 46 9.22 -14.57 -15.76
C VAL A 46 9.37 -14.65 -17.28
N THR A 47 9.27 -13.53 -18.00
CA THR A 47 9.22 -13.54 -19.46
C THR A 47 10.59 -13.44 -20.14
N MET A 48 11.57 -12.83 -19.47
CA MET A 48 12.91 -12.61 -20.01
C MET A 48 14.01 -13.37 -19.25
N ASN A 49 13.62 -14.13 -18.21
CA ASN A 49 14.55 -14.82 -17.31
C ASN A 49 15.63 -13.88 -16.74
N SER A 50 15.21 -12.66 -16.37
CA SER A 50 16.11 -11.60 -15.91
C SER A 50 16.60 -11.87 -14.49
N PHE A 51 17.89 -12.30 -14.38
CA PHE A 51 18.51 -12.46 -13.07
C PHE A 51 18.60 -11.15 -12.27
N SER A 52 18.77 -10.02 -12.95
CA SER A 52 18.77 -8.70 -12.33
C SER A 52 17.41 -8.36 -11.67
N ALA A 53 16.31 -8.72 -12.35
CA ALA A 53 14.97 -8.54 -11.80
C ALA A 53 14.77 -9.43 -10.56
N LEU A 54 15.13 -10.70 -10.64
CA LEU A 54 15.09 -11.61 -9.49
C LEU A 54 15.91 -11.10 -8.31
N GLN A 55 17.12 -10.60 -8.56
CA GLN A 55 17.97 -10.04 -7.52
C GLN A 55 17.26 -8.85 -6.83
N LYS A 56 16.70 -7.91 -7.60
CA LYS A 56 15.97 -6.77 -7.05
C LYS A 56 14.72 -7.21 -6.26
N MET A 57 13.98 -8.19 -6.74
CA MET A 57 12.84 -8.75 -6.00
C MET A 57 13.28 -9.23 -4.61
N ASN A 58 14.41 -9.90 -4.51
CA ASN A 58 14.91 -10.46 -3.25
C ASN A 58 15.61 -9.44 -2.35
N THR A 59 16.30 -8.44 -2.91
CA THR A 59 17.09 -7.47 -2.14
C THR A 59 16.32 -6.20 -1.79
N ASP A 60 15.54 -5.66 -2.73
CA ASP A 60 14.84 -4.40 -2.56
C ASP A 60 13.41 -4.61 -2.01
N TYR A 61 12.83 -5.79 -2.28
CA TYR A 61 11.46 -6.15 -1.90
C TYR A 61 11.33 -7.49 -1.17
N PRO A 62 12.18 -7.82 -0.17
CA PRO A 62 12.20 -9.15 0.44
C PRO A 62 10.86 -9.54 1.08
N GLN A 63 10.18 -8.60 1.75
CA GLN A 63 8.88 -8.87 2.36
C GLN A 63 7.78 -9.09 1.32
N VAL A 64 7.79 -8.32 0.23
CA VAL A 64 6.83 -8.48 -0.87
C VAL A 64 7.03 -9.83 -1.55
N THR A 65 8.30 -10.20 -1.83
CA THR A 65 8.65 -11.48 -2.45
C THR A 65 8.22 -12.65 -1.57
N LYS A 66 8.48 -12.57 -0.26
CA LYS A 66 8.06 -13.59 0.69
C LYS A 66 6.54 -13.73 0.70
N LEU A 67 5.81 -12.63 0.86
CA LEU A 67 4.35 -12.62 0.90
C LEU A 67 3.73 -13.16 -0.41
N LEU A 68 4.33 -12.80 -1.56
CA LEU A 68 3.90 -13.34 -2.85
C LEU A 68 4.06 -14.87 -2.91
N ILE A 69 5.23 -15.39 -2.56
CA ILE A 69 5.57 -16.81 -2.70
C ILE A 69 4.79 -17.67 -1.71
N GLU A 70 4.79 -17.28 -0.43
CA GLU A 70 4.28 -18.11 0.66
C GLU A 70 2.76 -17.99 0.83
N ASP A 71 2.22 -16.76 0.75
CA ASP A 71 0.81 -16.51 1.08
C ASP A 71 -0.08 -16.36 -0.17
N VAL A 72 0.43 -15.71 -1.21
CA VAL A 72 -0.38 -15.38 -2.41
C VAL A 72 -0.39 -16.54 -3.41
N LEU A 73 0.79 -17.01 -3.81
CA LEU A 73 0.95 -18.13 -4.74
C LEU A 73 0.90 -19.47 -4.03
N ALA A 74 1.27 -19.49 -2.75
CA ALA A 74 1.35 -20.70 -1.91
C ALA A 74 2.16 -21.84 -2.56
N ILE A 75 3.30 -21.50 -3.19
CA ILE A 75 4.14 -22.44 -3.95
C ILE A 75 5.33 -22.97 -3.14
N GLY A 76 5.52 -22.52 -1.91
CA GLY A 76 6.58 -22.96 -1.02
C GLY A 76 7.10 -21.86 -0.11
N GLU A 77 8.25 -22.07 0.51
CA GLU A 77 8.93 -21.06 1.32
C GLU A 77 9.96 -20.30 0.48
N VAL A 78 10.17 -19.02 0.77
CA VAL A 78 11.04 -18.12 -0.03
C VAL A 78 12.51 -18.56 -0.04
N ASP A 79 12.95 -19.29 0.98
CA ASP A 79 14.31 -19.80 1.13
C ASP A 79 14.52 -21.23 0.58
N ASP A 80 13.48 -21.87 0.03
CA ASP A 80 13.60 -23.16 -0.66
C ASP A 80 14.52 -23.01 -1.89
N MET A 81 15.52 -23.86 -2.03
CA MET A 81 16.46 -23.87 -3.16
C MET A 81 15.78 -23.99 -4.53
N LYS A 82 14.57 -24.56 -4.59
CA LYS A 82 13.80 -24.75 -5.82
C LYS A 82 12.71 -23.71 -6.02
N ILE A 83 12.66 -22.69 -5.19
CA ILE A 83 11.54 -21.74 -5.23
C ILE A 83 11.48 -20.97 -6.55
N ASN A 84 12.65 -20.67 -7.12
CA ASN A 84 12.73 -19.99 -8.41
C ASN A 84 12.18 -20.84 -9.55
N ASP A 85 12.47 -22.14 -9.55
CA ASP A 85 11.94 -23.09 -10.55
C ASP A 85 10.42 -23.20 -10.41
N ARG A 86 9.92 -23.32 -9.16
CA ARG A 86 8.46 -23.38 -8.91
C ARG A 86 7.74 -22.09 -9.32
N MET A 87 8.36 -20.94 -9.11
CA MET A 87 7.80 -19.66 -9.53
C MET A 87 7.70 -19.57 -11.07
N LEU A 88 8.75 -19.97 -11.78
CA LEU A 88 8.74 -20.03 -13.24
C LEU A 88 7.73 -21.05 -13.76
N GLU A 89 7.64 -22.22 -13.12
CA GLU A 89 6.64 -23.26 -13.45
C GLU A 89 5.21 -22.73 -13.25
N TYR A 90 4.95 -22.06 -12.11
CA TYR A 90 3.65 -21.46 -11.84
C TYR A 90 3.21 -20.49 -12.92
N TYR A 91 4.10 -19.57 -13.31
CA TYR A 91 3.81 -18.58 -14.35
C TYR A 91 3.97 -19.11 -15.78
N SER A 92 4.32 -20.39 -15.97
CA SER A 92 4.36 -20.99 -17.32
C SER A 92 2.99 -21.23 -17.93
N ASP A 93 1.90 -21.12 -17.14
CA ASP A 93 0.53 -21.17 -17.64
C ASP A 93 0.27 -20.05 -18.66
N SER A 94 -0.29 -20.41 -19.81
CA SER A 94 -0.51 -19.45 -20.91
C SER A 94 -1.47 -18.33 -20.54
N THR A 95 -2.43 -18.58 -19.65
CA THR A 95 -3.38 -17.56 -19.17
C THR A 95 -2.67 -16.54 -18.31
N LEU A 96 -1.78 -16.99 -17.41
CA LEU A 96 -0.99 -16.12 -16.56
C LEU A 96 0.01 -15.29 -17.37
N LEU A 97 0.67 -15.89 -18.36
CA LEU A 97 1.55 -15.15 -19.26
C LEU A 97 0.79 -14.08 -20.06
N THR A 98 -0.39 -14.39 -20.57
CA THR A 98 -1.24 -13.41 -21.25
C THR A 98 -1.64 -12.28 -20.29
N LEU A 99 -2.02 -12.62 -19.06
CA LEU A 99 -2.33 -11.64 -18.01
C LEU A 99 -1.15 -10.71 -17.72
N MET A 100 0.07 -11.25 -17.65
CA MET A 100 1.28 -10.46 -17.42
C MET A 100 1.54 -9.47 -18.56
N HIS A 101 1.39 -9.93 -19.82
CA HIS A 101 1.52 -9.05 -20.98
C HIS A 101 0.46 -7.96 -21.00
N ASP A 102 -0.79 -8.31 -20.74
CA ASP A 102 -1.91 -7.36 -20.69
C ASP A 102 -1.71 -6.31 -19.57
N ALA A 103 -1.22 -6.75 -18.41
CA ALA A 103 -0.92 -5.85 -17.29
C ALA A 103 0.20 -4.88 -17.63
N GLU A 104 1.31 -5.35 -18.26
CA GLU A 104 2.41 -4.49 -18.70
C GLU A 104 1.95 -3.46 -19.73
N GLU A 105 1.08 -3.86 -20.67
CA GLU A 105 0.59 -2.96 -21.71
C GLU A 105 -0.40 -1.92 -21.17
N LYS A 106 -1.38 -2.34 -20.35
CA LYS A 106 -2.49 -1.50 -19.91
C LYS A 106 -2.13 -0.62 -18.73
N PHE A 107 -1.26 -1.08 -17.85
CA PHE A 107 -0.87 -0.36 -16.63
C PHE A 107 0.53 0.26 -16.73
N LYS A 108 0.86 0.85 -17.89
CA LYS A 108 2.15 1.55 -18.09
C LYS A 108 2.37 2.66 -17.07
N ASP A 109 1.31 3.32 -16.64
CA ASP A 109 1.33 4.37 -15.63
C ASP A 109 0.28 4.11 -14.56
N LEU A 110 0.68 4.27 -13.29
CA LEU A 110 -0.19 4.17 -12.11
C LEU A 110 -0.38 5.53 -11.41
N GLY A 111 0.01 6.64 -12.01
CA GLY A 111 -0.10 7.96 -11.41
C GLY A 111 -1.52 8.32 -10.97
N TRP A 112 -2.54 7.88 -11.72
CA TRP A 112 -3.93 8.06 -11.35
C TRP A 112 -4.32 7.27 -10.06
N VAL A 113 -3.71 6.09 -9.82
CA VAL A 113 -3.89 5.31 -8.58
C VAL A 113 -3.23 6.04 -7.43
N GLU A 114 -1.97 6.47 -7.61
CA GLU A 114 -1.19 7.21 -6.61
C GLU A 114 -1.93 8.48 -6.17
N GLU A 115 -2.49 9.22 -7.12
CA GLU A 115 -3.28 10.43 -6.83
C GLU A 115 -4.52 10.11 -5.99
N LYS A 116 -5.29 9.06 -6.36
CA LYS A 116 -6.48 8.64 -5.60
C LYS A 116 -6.13 8.16 -4.20
N LEU A 117 -5.08 7.35 -4.06
CA LEU A 117 -4.59 6.87 -2.77
C LEU A 117 -4.12 8.04 -1.90
N THR A 118 -3.32 8.94 -2.46
CA THR A 118 -2.86 10.15 -1.77
C THR A 118 -4.03 10.99 -1.24
N LYS A 119 -5.05 11.26 -2.07
CA LYS A 119 -6.26 11.98 -1.66
C LYS A 119 -7.02 11.24 -0.55
N GLY A 120 -7.17 9.93 -0.70
CA GLY A 120 -7.85 9.08 0.29
C GLY A 120 -7.15 9.10 1.64
N PHE A 121 -5.84 8.88 1.66
CA PHE A 121 -5.05 8.88 2.90
C PHE A 121 -4.91 10.26 3.55
N LYS A 122 -4.87 11.34 2.75
CA LYS A 122 -4.96 12.71 3.29
C LYS A 122 -6.28 12.94 4.04
N ARG A 123 -7.41 12.44 3.52
CA ARG A 123 -8.71 12.54 4.21
C ARG A 123 -8.73 11.69 5.48
N LEU A 124 -8.29 10.45 5.38
CA LEU A 124 -8.24 9.55 6.55
C LEU A 124 -7.35 10.09 7.66
N LYS A 125 -6.20 10.68 7.34
CA LYS A 125 -5.32 11.30 8.35
C LYS A 125 -5.90 12.53 9.02
N LYS A 126 -6.85 13.25 8.40
CA LYS A 126 -7.58 14.34 9.07
C LYS A 126 -8.47 13.81 10.18
N GLU A 127 -9.14 12.67 9.92
CA GLU A 127 -10.05 12.05 10.91
C GLU A 127 -9.26 11.22 11.95
N VAL A 128 -8.17 10.59 11.52
CA VAL A 128 -7.30 9.73 12.35
C VAL A 128 -5.84 10.16 12.19
N PRO A 129 -5.37 11.17 12.93
CA PRO A 129 -4.02 11.72 12.78
C PRO A 129 -2.88 10.71 12.97
N ALA A 130 -3.10 9.69 13.80
CA ALA A 130 -2.15 8.62 14.08
C ALA A 130 -2.17 7.50 13.01
N LEU A 131 -2.99 7.62 11.95
CA LEU A 131 -3.07 6.61 10.90
C LEU A 131 -1.71 6.40 10.23
N PHE A 132 -1.27 5.16 10.20
CA PHE A 132 -0.11 4.75 9.42
C PHE A 132 -0.49 4.64 7.93
N VAL A 133 0.37 5.14 7.04
CA VAL A 133 0.22 4.99 5.58
C VAL A 133 1.15 3.86 5.14
N PRO A 134 0.62 2.72 4.64
CA PRO A 134 1.46 1.60 4.22
C PRO A 134 2.25 1.94 2.95
N HIS A 135 3.30 1.18 2.70
CA HIS A 135 3.99 1.17 1.41
C HIS A 135 3.16 0.38 0.40
N PHE A 136 2.83 1.01 -0.71
CA PHE A 136 2.02 0.39 -1.76
C PHE A 136 2.90 -0.25 -2.83
N TYR A 137 2.46 -1.42 -3.31
CA TYR A 137 3.08 -2.07 -4.45
C TYR A 137 2.04 -2.73 -5.36
N ALA A 138 2.34 -2.73 -6.66
CA ALA A 138 1.58 -3.47 -7.65
C ALA A 138 2.26 -4.81 -7.90
N GLN A 139 1.47 -5.88 -8.06
CA GLN A 139 1.96 -7.23 -8.36
C GLN A 139 1.04 -7.92 -9.36
N ILE A 140 1.52 -9.03 -9.92
CA ILE A 140 0.69 -9.96 -10.69
C ILE A 140 0.58 -11.23 -9.85
N ALA A 141 -0.61 -11.44 -9.29
CA ALA A 141 -0.92 -12.59 -8.44
C ALA A 141 -1.88 -13.53 -9.16
N ALA A 142 -2.19 -14.65 -8.50
CA ALA A 142 -3.30 -15.50 -8.91
C ALA A 142 -4.63 -14.72 -8.91
N LEU A 143 -5.52 -15.07 -9.81
CA LEU A 143 -6.81 -14.38 -10.02
C LEU A 143 -7.74 -14.36 -8.79
N ASN A 144 -7.38 -15.08 -7.73
CA ASN A 144 -8.16 -15.21 -6.50
C ASN A 144 -7.88 -14.13 -5.44
N GLN A 145 -6.82 -13.32 -5.60
CA GLN A 145 -6.45 -12.28 -4.63
C GLN A 145 -6.19 -10.94 -5.31
N SER A 146 -7.07 -9.97 -5.03
CA SER A 146 -6.93 -8.61 -5.57
C SER A 146 -6.12 -7.69 -4.66
N VAL A 147 -6.15 -7.92 -3.35
CA VAL A 147 -5.45 -7.10 -2.35
C VAL A 147 -4.75 -8.00 -1.34
N VAL A 148 -3.52 -7.67 -1.02
CA VAL A 148 -2.68 -8.37 -0.03
C VAL A 148 -2.20 -7.36 1.00
N VAL A 149 -2.35 -7.69 2.28
CA VAL A 149 -1.99 -6.81 3.39
C VAL A 149 -0.91 -7.47 4.23
N GLY A 150 0.23 -6.82 4.36
CA GLY A 150 1.28 -7.15 5.32
C GLY A 150 1.35 -6.12 6.45
N ASP A 151 2.33 -6.24 7.34
CA ASP A 151 2.46 -5.38 8.53
C ASP A 151 2.58 -3.89 8.20
N SER A 152 3.34 -3.55 7.17
CA SER A 152 3.58 -2.16 6.74
C SER A 152 3.45 -1.96 5.24
N ILE A 153 3.00 -2.98 4.52
CA ILE A 153 2.88 -3.01 3.07
C ILE A 153 1.46 -3.38 2.65
N LEU A 154 1.02 -2.83 1.52
CA LEU A 154 -0.25 -3.17 0.90
C LEU A 154 -0.02 -3.38 -0.60
N GLY A 155 -0.25 -4.60 -1.03
CA GLY A 155 -0.17 -5.00 -2.43
C GLY A 155 -1.54 -5.06 -3.09
N PHE A 156 -1.58 -4.76 -4.37
CA PHE A 156 -2.75 -5.03 -5.20
C PHE A 156 -2.35 -5.66 -6.53
N SER A 157 -3.18 -6.59 -6.98
CA SER A 157 -2.94 -7.32 -8.21
C SER A 157 -3.46 -6.55 -9.42
N LEU A 158 -2.60 -6.41 -10.44
CA LEU A 158 -2.97 -5.89 -11.73
C LEU A 158 -3.58 -7.04 -12.56
N HIS A 159 -4.89 -7.02 -12.73
CA HIS A 159 -5.59 -7.91 -13.64
C HIS A 159 -6.74 -7.14 -14.29
N TYR A 160 -7.03 -7.52 -15.52
CA TYR A 160 -8.16 -6.97 -16.26
C TYR A 160 -9.28 -8.03 -16.31
N SER A 161 -10.46 -7.64 -15.88
CA SER A 161 -11.69 -8.44 -16.03
C SER A 161 -12.51 -7.93 -17.20
#